data_87a683e997f693e211d22d233e96f49a
#
_entry.id   87a683e997f693e211d22d233e96f49a
#
_cell.length_a   1.000
_cell.length_b   1.000
_cell.length_c   1.000
_cell.angle_alpha   90.00
_cell.angle_beta   90.00
_cell.angle_gamma   90.00
#
_symmetry.space_group_name_H-M   'P 1'
#
loop_
_entity.id
_entity.type
_entity.pdbx_description
1 polymer ?
#
loop_
_entity_poly.entity_id
_entity_poly.type
_entity_poly.pdbx_seq_one_letter_code
_entity_poly.pdbx_strand_id
1 'polypeptide(L)'
;MKYYLIVGEASGDLHASHLMSALKVEDPQAEFRFFGGDLMAAVGGTPVKHYKELAYMGFVPVLLHLRTIFANMKRCKEDIAAWQPDVLILVDYPGFNLNIAKFIHAHTQIPVYYYISPKIWAWKEYRIKNIKRDVDELFSILPFEVEFFEGRHHYPIHYVGNPTMDEVTAFQAAYSETSDEFRQANGLSAKPVIALLAGSRKQEIKDNLPDMIRAAASFPDYQLVLAGAPGISPEYYQKYVGNSDVKIIFNRTFSLLRHAEAALVTSGTATLATALFR
;
A
#
# COMPACT_ATOMS: atom_id res chain seq x y z
N MET A 1 -17.43 18.44 -5.94
CA MET A 1 -16.44 18.93 -4.96
C MET A 1 -15.01 18.76 -5.51
N LYS A 2 -14.08 19.52 -4.97
CA LYS A 2 -12.63 19.44 -5.29
C LYS A 2 -11.90 18.64 -4.22
N TYR A 3 -11.34 17.51 -4.59
CA TYR A 3 -10.62 16.60 -3.68
C TYR A 3 -9.13 16.62 -3.98
N TYR A 4 -8.32 16.92 -2.97
CA TYR A 4 -6.86 16.80 -3.10
C TYR A 4 -6.38 15.56 -2.33
N LEU A 5 -5.71 14.61 -3.00
CA LEU A 5 -5.26 13.38 -2.37
C LEU A 5 -3.73 13.27 -2.35
N ILE A 6 -3.18 12.69 -1.28
CA ILE A 6 -1.74 12.45 -1.17
C ILE A 6 -1.49 11.01 -0.75
N VAL A 7 -0.77 10.29 -1.61
CA VAL A 7 -0.26 8.94 -1.32
C VAL A 7 1.26 8.91 -1.50
N GLY A 8 1.94 8.03 -0.79
CA GLY A 8 3.41 7.93 -0.82
C GLY A 8 3.97 6.63 -1.37
N GLU A 9 3.10 5.65 -1.70
CA GLU A 9 3.53 4.34 -2.17
C GLU A 9 2.45 3.62 -3.00
N ALA A 10 2.81 2.48 -3.60
CA ALA A 10 1.93 1.74 -4.51
C ALA A 10 0.63 1.25 -3.85
N SER A 11 0.67 0.81 -2.58
CA SER A 11 -0.54 0.41 -1.84
C SER A 11 -1.48 1.59 -1.62
N GLY A 12 -0.92 2.78 -1.31
CA GLY A 12 -1.70 4.00 -1.20
C GLY A 12 -2.35 4.41 -2.52
N ASP A 13 -1.64 4.28 -3.65
CA ASP A 13 -2.17 4.56 -5.00
C ASP A 13 -3.36 3.65 -5.32
N LEU A 14 -3.25 2.35 -5.00
CA LEU A 14 -4.32 1.38 -5.18
C LEU A 14 -5.56 1.73 -4.33
N HIS A 15 -5.39 1.91 -3.03
CA HIS A 15 -6.52 2.22 -2.14
C HIS A 15 -7.15 3.59 -2.44
N ALA A 16 -6.34 4.60 -2.79
CA ALA A 16 -6.84 5.90 -3.18
C ALA A 16 -7.59 5.87 -4.51
N SER A 17 -7.15 5.04 -5.48
CA SER A 17 -7.88 4.88 -6.75
C SER A 17 -9.28 4.29 -6.54
N HIS A 18 -9.43 3.32 -5.64
CA HIS A 18 -10.74 2.78 -5.26
C HIS A 18 -11.60 3.84 -4.56
N LEU A 19 -11.02 4.61 -3.62
CA LEU A 19 -11.72 5.72 -2.97
C LEU A 19 -12.18 6.77 -4.00
N MET A 20 -11.32 7.18 -4.93
CA MET A 20 -11.68 8.12 -6.00
C MET A 20 -12.80 7.59 -6.87
N SER A 21 -12.79 6.30 -7.20
CA SER A 21 -13.86 5.66 -7.97
C SER A 21 -15.18 5.68 -7.25
N ALA A 22 -15.20 5.39 -5.94
CA ALA A 22 -16.39 5.46 -5.10
C ALA A 22 -16.88 6.91 -4.96
N LEU A 23 -15.99 7.88 -4.75
CA LEU A 23 -16.34 9.30 -4.68
C LEU A 23 -16.98 9.81 -5.97
N LYS A 24 -16.56 9.31 -7.15
CA LYS A 24 -17.21 9.67 -8.43
C LYS A 24 -18.65 9.16 -8.55
N VAL A 25 -18.99 8.08 -7.87
CA VAL A 25 -20.37 7.57 -7.83
C VAL A 25 -21.25 8.50 -6.98
N GLU A 26 -20.74 8.92 -5.82
CA GLU A 26 -21.47 9.80 -4.89
C GLU A 26 -21.45 11.28 -5.33
N ASP A 27 -20.37 11.72 -5.96
CA ASP A 27 -20.20 13.07 -6.50
C ASP A 27 -19.75 12.99 -7.98
N PRO A 28 -20.70 12.90 -8.94
CA PRO A 28 -20.39 12.85 -10.37
C PRO A 28 -19.62 14.06 -10.91
N GLN A 29 -19.61 15.19 -10.17
CA GLN A 29 -18.88 16.41 -10.49
C GLN A 29 -17.54 16.50 -9.74
N ALA A 30 -17.06 15.39 -9.10
CA ALA A 30 -15.81 15.35 -8.38
C ALA A 30 -14.62 15.74 -9.26
N GLU A 31 -13.87 16.73 -8.82
CA GLU A 31 -12.59 17.12 -9.39
C GLU A 31 -11.46 16.61 -8.49
N PHE A 32 -10.51 15.88 -9.08
CA PHE A 32 -9.37 15.33 -8.34
C PHE A 32 -8.06 15.96 -8.75
N ARG A 33 -7.24 16.28 -7.76
CA ARG A 33 -5.85 16.68 -7.92
C ARG A 33 -5.03 15.92 -6.91
N PHE A 34 -3.85 15.40 -7.28
CA PHE A 34 -3.20 14.45 -6.38
C PHE A 34 -1.69 14.31 -6.54
N PHE A 35 -1.04 13.94 -5.46
CA PHE A 35 0.24 13.25 -5.41
C PHE A 35 -0.08 11.75 -5.35
N GLY A 36 0.17 11.02 -6.43
CA GLY A 36 -0.28 9.63 -6.56
C GLY A 36 0.45 8.89 -7.68
N GLY A 37 -0.18 7.87 -8.21
CA GLY A 37 0.41 7.03 -9.25
C GLY A 37 -0.52 6.74 -10.42
N ASP A 38 -0.19 5.68 -11.14
CA ASP A 38 -0.85 5.31 -12.40
C ASP A 38 -2.29 4.87 -12.19
N LEU A 39 -2.61 4.22 -11.06
CA LEU A 39 -3.97 3.75 -10.76
C LEU A 39 -4.92 4.93 -10.47
N MET A 40 -4.48 5.91 -9.68
CA MET A 40 -5.25 7.13 -9.47
C MET A 40 -5.43 7.91 -10.77
N ALA A 41 -4.37 8.00 -11.60
CA ALA A 41 -4.43 8.67 -12.90
C ALA A 41 -5.43 7.98 -13.86
N ALA A 42 -5.54 6.67 -13.83
CA ALA A 42 -6.51 5.91 -14.61
C ALA A 42 -7.98 6.20 -14.22
N VAL A 43 -8.25 6.51 -12.95
CA VAL A 43 -9.59 6.95 -12.51
C VAL A 43 -9.90 8.35 -13.04
N GLY A 44 -8.90 9.20 -13.18
CA GLY A 44 -8.99 10.56 -13.72
C GLY A 44 -8.50 11.63 -12.74
N GLY A 45 -8.57 12.90 -13.14
CA GLY A 45 -8.06 14.03 -12.37
C GLY A 45 -6.66 14.47 -12.83
N THR A 46 -6.04 15.37 -12.05
CA THR A 46 -4.75 15.98 -12.41
C THR A 46 -3.63 15.47 -11.51
N PRO A 47 -2.71 14.63 -12.02
CA PRO A 47 -1.52 14.24 -11.28
C PRO A 47 -0.55 15.42 -11.16
N VAL A 48 -0.13 15.74 -9.94
CA VAL A 48 0.85 16.79 -9.65
C VAL A 48 2.25 16.21 -9.53
N LYS A 49 2.35 15.03 -8.90
CA LYS A 49 3.60 14.34 -8.65
C LYS A 49 3.37 12.84 -8.52
N HIS A 50 4.24 12.03 -9.15
CA HIS A 50 4.16 10.57 -9.00
C HIS A 50 4.80 10.12 -7.68
N TYR A 51 4.17 9.17 -6.96
CA TYR A 51 4.65 8.69 -5.65
C TYR A 51 6.07 8.10 -5.72
N LYS A 52 6.47 7.52 -6.85
CA LYS A 52 7.85 6.99 -7.05
C LYS A 52 8.93 8.07 -6.86
N GLU A 53 8.57 9.33 -7.07
CA GLU A 53 9.46 10.48 -6.84
C GLU A 53 9.40 11.02 -5.41
N LEU A 54 8.52 10.47 -4.55
CA LEU A 54 8.39 10.80 -3.13
C LEU A 54 9.03 9.73 -2.23
N ALA A 55 9.10 8.49 -2.72
CA ALA A 55 9.43 7.31 -1.92
C ALA A 55 10.94 7.17 -1.69
N TYR A 56 11.48 7.97 -0.79
CA TYR A 56 12.80 7.73 -0.20
C TYR A 56 12.61 7.06 1.16
N MET A 57 12.97 5.78 1.27
CA MET A 57 12.89 5.02 2.51
C MET A 57 14.26 4.52 2.95
N GLY A 58 14.48 4.49 4.27
CA GLY A 58 15.74 4.16 4.89
C GLY A 58 16.55 5.40 5.27
N PHE A 59 17.43 5.27 6.27
CA PHE A 59 18.15 6.40 6.84
C PHE A 59 19.09 7.09 5.82
N VAL A 60 19.88 6.30 5.08
CA VAL A 60 20.84 6.83 4.11
C VAL A 60 20.17 7.46 2.89
N PRO A 61 19.18 6.81 2.20
CA PRO A 61 18.47 7.45 1.11
C PRO A 61 17.74 8.73 1.53
N VAL A 62 17.13 8.77 2.70
CA VAL A 62 16.46 9.98 3.22
C VAL A 62 17.47 11.12 3.40
N LEU A 63 18.64 10.87 4.00
CA LEU A 63 19.68 11.90 4.16
C LEU A 63 20.19 12.45 2.83
N LEU A 64 20.43 11.58 1.86
CA LEU A 64 20.92 11.97 0.52
C LEU A 64 19.89 12.80 -0.26
N HIS A 65 18.60 12.60 -0.02
CA HIS A 65 17.51 13.23 -0.76
C HIS A 65 16.71 14.27 0.05
N LEU A 66 17.23 14.74 1.19
CA LEU A 66 16.53 15.73 2.03
C LEU A 66 16.06 16.96 1.25
N ARG A 67 16.92 17.50 0.36
CA ARG A 67 16.57 18.66 -0.47
C ARG A 67 15.35 18.36 -1.37
N THR A 68 15.31 17.18 -1.98
CA THR A 68 14.19 16.74 -2.83
C THR A 68 12.91 16.55 -2.02
N ILE A 69 13.01 15.96 -0.81
CA ILE A 69 11.88 15.79 0.10
C ILE A 69 11.29 17.14 0.50
N PHE A 70 12.14 18.11 0.89
CA PHE A 70 11.68 19.45 1.23
C PHE A 70 11.11 20.21 0.03
N ALA A 71 11.70 20.08 -1.16
CA ALA A 71 11.18 20.67 -2.39
C ALA A 71 9.81 20.09 -2.76
N ASN A 72 9.62 18.78 -2.66
CA ASN A 72 8.33 18.12 -2.88
C ASN A 72 7.28 18.57 -1.85
N MET A 73 7.67 18.69 -0.59
CA MET A 73 6.78 19.19 0.47
C MET A 73 6.36 20.66 0.23
N LYS A 74 7.30 21.51 -0.16
CA LYS A 74 7.02 22.90 -0.52
C LYS A 74 6.06 22.98 -1.71
N ARG A 75 6.36 22.25 -2.80
CA ARG A 75 5.50 22.18 -3.97
C ARG A 75 4.08 21.72 -3.63
N CYS A 76 3.95 20.69 -2.79
CA CYS A 76 2.67 20.16 -2.36
C CYS A 76 1.83 21.23 -1.63
N LYS A 77 2.44 21.93 -0.67
CA LYS A 77 1.79 23.01 0.09
C LYS A 77 1.34 24.16 -0.80
N GLU A 78 2.21 24.60 -1.71
CA GLU A 78 1.92 25.67 -2.65
C GLU A 78 0.79 25.28 -3.62
N ASP A 79 0.79 24.06 -4.10
CA ASP A 79 -0.20 23.55 -5.04
C ASP A 79 -1.58 23.42 -4.38
N ILE A 80 -1.67 22.89 -3.14
CA ILE A 80 -2.93 22.82 -2.38
C ILE A 80 -3.46 24.23 -2.12
N ALA A 81 -2.60 25.14 -1.66
CA ALA A 81 -3.00 26.51 -1.35
C ALA A 81 -3.46 27.29 -2.59
N ALA A 82 -2.88 27.03 -3.77
CA ALA A 82 -3.29 27.65 -5.02
C ALA A 82 -4.59 27.06 -5.59
N TRP A 83 -4.78 25.75 -5.50
CA TRP A 83 -5.95 25.08 -6.07
C TRP A 83 -7.20 25.18 -5.19
N GLN A 84 -7.03 25.40 -3.87
CA GLN A 84 -8.12 25.57 -2.90
C GLN A 84 -9.13 24.41 -2.98
N PRO A 85 -8.75 23.16 -2.59
CA PRO A 85 -9.68 22.05 -2.55
C PRO A 85 -10.74 22.23 -1.46
N ASP A 86 -11.88 21.59 -1.62
CA ASP A 86 -12.92 21.51 -0.60
C ASP A 86 -12.51 20.57 0.55
N VAL A 87 -11.64 19.59 0.27
CA VAL A 87 -11.08 18.66 1.27
C VAL A 87 -9.71 18.14 0.84
N LEU A 88 -8.81 18.01 1.81
CA LEU A 88 -7.53 17.32 1.67
C LEU A 88 -7.64 15.93 2.26
N ILE A 89 -7.39 14.87 1.46
CA ILE A 89 -7.39 13.48 1.88
C ILE A 89 -5.95 12.95 1.89
N LEU A 90 -5.46 12.63 3.06
CA LEU A 90 -4.13 12.05 3.30
C LEU A 90 -4.26 10.53 3.43
N VAL A 91 -3.48 9.76 2.66
CA VAL A 91 -3.56 8.31 2.68
C VAL A 91 -2.26 7.72 3.19
N ASP A 92 -2.28 7.08 4.37
CA ASP A 92 -1.09 6.54 5.05
C ASP A 92 0.11 7.53 5.01
N TYR A 93 1.35 7.07 4.79
CA TYR A 93 2.56 7.88 4.58
C TYR A 93 2.80 9.00 5.63
N PRO A 94 2.77 8.68 6.93
CA PRO A 94 2.67 9.69 8.00
C PRO A 94 3.87 10.63 8.12
N GLY A 95 5.05 10.25 7.62
CA GLY A 95 6.24 11.10 7.64
C GLY A 95 6.08 12.38 6.83
N PHE A 96 5.42 12.32 5.70
CA PHE A 96 5.14 13.44 4.82
C PHE A 96 3.77 14.07 5.15
N ASN A 97 2.74 13.23 5.22
CA ASN A 97 1.35 13.65 5.34
C ASN A 97 1.06 14.48 6.59
N LEU A 98 1.59 14.10 7.77
CA LEU A 98 1.41 14.90 8.99
C LEU A 98 2.08 16.29 8.94
N ASN A 99 3.13 16.45 8.14
CA ASN A 99 3.73 17.78 7.91
C ASN A 99 2.89 18.63 6.96
N ILE A 100 2.21 18.02 6.01
CA ILE A 100 1.25 18.73 5.15
C ILE A 100 0.01 19.10 5.98
N ALA A 101 -0.57 18.16 6.75
CA ALA A 101 -1.69 18.42 7.65
C ALA A 101 -1.43 19.62 8.56
N LYS A 102 -0.27 19.65 9.23
CA LYS A 102 0.14 20.77 10.09
C LYS A 102 0.14 22.11 9.36
N PHE A 103 0.63 22.15 8.13
CA PHE A 103 0.69 23.39 7.35
C PHE A 103 -0.72 23.85 6.95
N ILE A 104 -1.54 22.93 6.44
CA ILE A 104 -2.89 23.23 5.95
C ILE A 104 -3.77 23.71 7.11
N HIS A 105 -3.76 23.00 8.24
CA HIS A 105 -4.50 23.40 9.44
C HIS A 105 -4.09 24.79 9.96
N ALA A 106 -2.78 25.12 9.90
CA ALA A 106 -2.27 26.41 10.40
C ALA A 106 -2.51 27.61 9.47
N HIS A 107 -2.71 27.39 8.16
CA HIS A 107 -2.69 28.46 7.16
C HIS A 107 -3.96 28.52 6.29
N THR A 108 -4.87 27.58 6.42
CA THR A 108 -6.09 27.50 5.60
C THR A 108 -7.28 27.04 6.45
N GLN A 109 -8.47 27.03 5.85
CA GLN A 109 -9.68 26.44 6.44
C GLN A 109 -10.07 25.13 5.73
N ILE A 110 -9.14 24.53 4.94
CA ILE A 110 -9.39 23.31 4.21
C ILE A 110 -9.42 22.15 5.21
N PRO A 111 -10.52 21.38 5.31
CA PRO A 111 -10.60 20.23 6.20
C PRO A 111 -9.60 19.13 5.77
N VAL A 112 -8.97 18.52 6.75
CA VAL A 112 -7.94 17.48 6.58
C VAL A 112 -8.51 16.14 7.03
N TYR A 113 -8.74 15.24 6.08
CA TYR A 113 -9.18 13.89 6.32
C TYR A 113 -8.00 12.92 6.17
N TYR A 114 -7.91 11.97 7.07
CA TYR A 114 -6.82 11.00 7.04
C TYR A 114 -7.38 9.58 6.85
N TYR A 115 -7.23 9.04 5.65
CA TYR A 115 -7.64 7.69 5.29
C TYR A 115 -6.48 6.71 5.43
N ILE A 116 -6.72 5.55 6.04
CA ILE A 116 -5.73 4.58 6.48
C ILE A 116 -4.85 5.18 7.56
N SER A 117 -5.35 5.14 8.80
CA SER A 117 -4.72 5.73 9.98
C SER A 117 -3.23 5.38 10.11
N PRO A 118 -2.39 6.32 10.53
CA PRO A 118 -0.98 6.00 10.82
C PRO A 118 -0.86 4.95 11.91
N LYS A 119 -0.04 3.93 11.70
CA LYS A 119 0.18 2.83 12.66
C LYS A 119 0.97 3.28 13.90
N ILE A 120 0.49 4.34 14.57
CA ILE A 120 1.15 4.93 15.75
C ILE A 120 1.08 4.01 16.98
N TRP A 121 0.18 3.07 17.00
CA TRP A 121 0.09 2.02 18.02
C TRP A 121 1.28 1.05 18.00
N ALA A 122 1.93 0.88 16.86
CA ALA A 122 3.11 0.04 16.72
C ALA A 122 4.41 0.78 17.09
N TRP A 123 4.49 2.08 16.75
CA TRP A 123 5.67 2.91 17.00
C TRP A 123 5.35 4.40 16.81
N LYS A 124 6.10 5.30 17.44
CA LYS A 124 5.91 6.76 17.37
C LYS A 124 4.52 7.22 17.84
N GLU A 125 4.01 6.64 18.90
CA GLU A 125 2.73 6.98 19.53
C GLU A 125 2.60 8.48 19.83
N TYR A 126 3.72 9.18 20.05
CA TYR A 126 3.75 10.63 20.29
C TYR A 126 3.09 11.45 19.15
N ARG A 127 2.96 10.87 17.95
CA ARG A 127 2.29 11.49 16.80
C ARG A 127 0.80 11.73 17.02
N ILE A 128 0.20 11.09 18.01
CA ILE A 128 -1.20 11.34 18.39
C ILE A 128 -1.48 12.83 18.64
N LYS A 129 -0.50 13.56 19.21
CA LYS A 129 -0.62 14.99 19.46
C LYS A 129 -0.79 15.80 18.16
N ASN A 130 -0.09 15.37 17.10
CA ASN A 130 -0.19 16.02 15.80
C ASN A 130 -1.52 15.68 15.11
N ILE A 131 -1.95 14.41 15.20
CA ILE A 131 -3.25 13.97 14.66
C ILE A 131 -4.38 14.77 15.30
N LYS A 132 -4.44 14.81 16.64
CA LYS A 132 -5.46 15.57 17.37
C LYS A 132 -5.53 17.06 17.03
N ARG A 133 -4.41 17.66 16.63
CA ARG A 133 -4.35 19.08 16.32
C ARG A 133 -4.66 19.39 14.87
N ASP A 134 -4.20 18.54 13.95
CA ASP A 134 -4.03 18.86 12.53
C ASP A 134 -4.94 18.04 11.61
N VAL A 135 -5.69 17.06 12.13
CA VAL A 135 -6.56 16.16 11.37
C VAL A 135 -7.98 16.30 11.88
N ASP A 136 -8.92 16.61 10.99
CA ASP A 136 -10.33 16.80 11.34
C ASP A 136 -11.08 15.47 11.42
N GLU A 137 -10.83 14.54 10.45
CA GLU A 137 -11.46 13.23 10.43
C GLU A 137 -10.42 12.14 10.18
N LEU A 138 -10.44 11.06 10.98
CA LEU A 138 -9.53 9.93 10.87
C LEU A 138 -10.28 8.64 10.54
N PHE A 139 -9.92 8.01 9.43
CA PHE A 139 -10.53 6.78 8.96
C PHE A 139 -9.57 5.60 9.15
N SER A 140 -9.99 4.63 9.96
CA SER A 140 -9.24 3.44 10.34
C SER A 140 -9.69 2.22 9.55
N ILE A 141 -8.75 1.33 9.26
CA ILE A 141 -8.99 0.08 8.54
C ILE A 141 -8.78 -1.18 9.41
N LEU A 142 -8.37 -1.01 10.67
CA LEU A 142 -8.13 -2.12 11.59
C LEU A 142 -9.05 -1.95 12.82
N PRO A 143 -9.85 -2.98 13.18
CA PRO A 143 -10.88 -2.82 14.21
C PRO A 143 -10.33 -2.48 15.60
N PHE A 144 -9.13 -2.96 15.97
CA PHE A 144 -8.51 -2.66 17.26
C PHE A 144 -8.02 -1.21 17.39
N GLU A 145 -7.92 -0.47 16.28
CA GLU A 145 -7.54 0.95 16.29
C GLU A 145 -8.62 1.81 16.94
N VAL A 146 -9.89 1.36 16.95
CA VAL A 146 -10.98 2.04 17.66
C VAL A 146 -10.64 2.14 19.15
N GLU A 147 -10.33 1.02 19.80
CA GLU A 147 -9.95 1.02 21.21
C GLU A 147 -8.68 1.83 21.47
N PHE A 148 -7.71 1.77 20.56
CA PHE A 148 -6.48 2.55 20.69
C PHE A 148 -6.73 4.07 20.61
N PHE A 149 -7.49 4.54 19.64
CA PHE A 149 -7.71 5.98 19.46
C PHE A 149 -8.81 6.51 20.39
N GLU A 150 -9.95 5.86 20.48
CA GLU A 150 -11.08 6.34 21.31
C GLU A 150 -10.91 5.97 22.79
N GLY A 151 -10.61 4.70 23.10
CA GLY A 151 -10.48 4.24 24.48
C GLY A 151 -9.26 4.85 25.17
N ARG A 152 -8.07 4.70 24.56
CA ARG A 152 -6.83 5.15 25.20
C ARG A 152 -6.54 6.64 24.99
N HIS A 153 -6.80 7.17 23.81
CA HIS A 153 -6.42 8.54 23.46
C HIS A 153 -7.60 9.53 23.45
N HIS A 154 -8.83 9.09 23.64
CA HIS A 154 -10.03 9.95 23.61
C HIS A 154 -10.08 10.82 22.34
N TYR A 155 -9.85 10.18 21.19
CA TYR A 155 -9.89 10.79 19.88
C TYR A 155 -10.83 9.99 18.99
N PRO A 156 -11.96 10.59 18.54
CA PRO A 156 -12.95 9.88 17.72
C PRO A 156 -12.34 9.48 16.36
N ILE A 157 -12.69 8.29 15.88
CA ILE A 157 -12.30 7.81 14.56
C ILE A 157 -13.46 7.11 13.86
N HIS A 158 -13.32 6.93 12.54
CA HIS A 158 -14.28 6.15 11.76
C HIS A 158 -13.63 4.83 11.34
N TYR A 159 -14.11 3.71 11.87
CA TYR A 159 -13.72 2.39 11.37
C TYR A 159 -14.50 2.09 10.09
N VAL A 160 -13.82 2.02 8.95
CA VAL A 160 -14.42 1.88 7.61
C VAL A 160 -14.20 0.51 6.98
N GLY A 161 -13.63 -0.44 7.72
CA GLY A 161 -13.23 -1.72 7.16
C GLY A 161 -11.89 -1.67 6.43
N ASN A 162 -11.43 -2.82 5.98
CA ASN A 162 -10.12 -2.94 5.33
C ASN A 162 -10.28 -3.08 3.81
N PRO A 163 -9.75 -2.17 3.00
CA PRO A 163 -9.89 -2.21 1.54
C PRO A 163 -9.28 -3.47 0.90
N THR A 164 -8.31 -4.11 1.53
CA THR A 164 -7.78 -5.40 1.07
C THR A 164 -8.85 -6.49 1.08
N MET A 165 -9.83 -6.41 1.99
CA MET A 165 -10.97 -7.34 2.02
C MET A 165 -11.83 -7.21 0.77
N ASP A 166 -12.11 -5.98 0.35
CA ASP A 166 -12.91 -5.70 -0.85
C ASP A 166 -12.19 -6.22 -2.11
N GLU A 167 -10.87 -5.97 -2.20
CA GLU A 167 -10.03 -6.45 -3.30
C GLU A 167 -10.02 -7.97 -3.41
N VAL A 168 -9.80 -8.67 -2.28
CA VAL A 168 -9.79 -10.14 -2.26
C VAL A 168 -11.17 -10.71 -2.56
N THR A 169 -12.23 -10.12 -2.00
CA THR A 169 -13.62 -10.55 -2.25
C THR A 169 -13.99 -10.38 -3.72
N ALA A 170 -13.67 -9.24 -4.31
CA ALA A 170 -13.92 -8.97 -5.73
C ALA A 170 -13.13 -9.94 -6.62
N PHE A 171 -11.86 -10.21 -6.30
CA PHE A 171 -11.04 -11.17 -6.99
C PHE A 171 -11.67 -12.57 -6.91
N GLN A 172 -12.02 -13.05 -5.71
CA GLN A 172 -12.61 -14.38 -5.51
C GLN A 172 -13.94 -14.56 -6.25
N ALA A 173 -14.75 -13.52 -6.33
CA ALA A 173 -16.03 -13.54 -7.06
C ALA A 173 -15.86 -13.62 -8.58
N ALA A 174 -14.78 -13.02 -9.11
CA ALA A 174 -14.51 -12.98 -10.55
C ALA A 174 -13.57 -14.10 -11.04
N TYR A 175 -12.85 -14.76 -10.14
CA TYR A 175 -11.81 -15.72 -10.47
C TYR A 175 -12.37 -17.12 -10.69
N SER A 176 -12.22 -17.67 -11.90
CA SER A 176 -12.74 -18.98 -12.30
C SER A 176 -11.68 -19.97 -12.76
N GLU A 177 -10.40 -19.56 -12.82
CA GLU A 177 -9.30 -20.43 -13.27
C GLU A 177 -9.11 -21.61 -12.31
N THR A 178 -9.07 -22.82 -12.84
CA THR A 178 -8.83 -24.05 -12.08
C THR A 178 -7.35 -24.21 -11.72
N SER A 179 -7.06 -25.10 -10.75
CA SER A 179 -5.67 -25.40 -10.35
C SER A 179 -4.82 -25.94 -11.51
N ASP A 180 -5.42 -26.75 -12.40
CA ASP A 180 -4.71 -27.33 -13.54
C ASP A 180 -4.40 -26.26 -14.60
N GLU A 181 -5.37 -25.39 -14.90
CA GLU A 181 -5.15 -24.25 -15.80
C GLU A 181 -4.08 -23.31 -15.26
N PHE A 182 -4.12 -22.99 -13.96
CA PHE A 182 -3.11 -22.16 -13.32
C PHE A 182 -1.72 -22.79 -13.41
N ARG A 183 -1.59 -24.10 -13.13
CA ARG A 183 -0.32 -24.82 -13.23
C ARG A 183 0.20 -24.83 -14.66
N GLN A 184 -0.65 -25.15 -15.63
CA GLN A 184 -0.28 -25.18 -17.03
C GLN A 184 0.19 -23.83 -17.54
N ALA A 185 -0.56 -22.77 -17.23
CA ALA A 185 -0.24 -21.39 -17.65
C ALA A 185 1.10 -20.89 -17.08
N ASN A 186 1.54 -21.42 -15.93
CA ASN A 186 2.76 -20.99 -15.24
C ASN A 186 3.90 -22.02 -15.29
N GLY A 187 3.76 -23.10 -16.05
CA GLY A 187 4.77 -24.17 -16.18
C GLY A 187 5.11 -24.84 -14.85
N LEU A 188 4.08 -25.05 -14.02
CA LEU A 188 4.19 -25.68 -12.70
C LEU A 188 3.95 -27.18 -12.80
N SER A 189 4.55 -27.96 -11.89
CA SER A 189 4.32 -29.38 -11.76
C SER A 189 3.02 -29.70 -11.00
N ALA A 190 2.73 -30.97 -10.82
CA ALA A 190 1.60 -31.42 -10.00
C ALA A 190 1.85 -31.29 -8.48
N LYS A 191 3.07 -30.97 -8.05
CA LYS A 191 3.39 -30.77 -6.62
C LYS A 191 2.56 -29.64 -6.01
N PRO A 192 2.21 -29.74 -4.72
CA PRO A 192 1.62 -28.61 -4.00
C PRO A 192 2.56 -27.42 -3.97
N VAL A 193 2.00 -26.21 -3.89
CA VAL A 193 2.73 -24.95 -4.02
C VAL A 193 2.96 -24.32 -2.65
N ILE A 194 4.21 -23.93 -2.36
CA ILE A 194 4.50 -22.94 -1.34
C ILE A 194 4.72 -21.59 -2.04
N ALA A 195 3.86 -20.63 -1.76
CA ALA A 195 3.99 -19.27 -2.26
C ALA A 195 5.04 -18.47 -1.45
N LEU A 196 5.93 -17.76 -2.14
CA LEU A 196 6.91 -16.87 -1.51
C LEU A 196 6.55 -15.42 -1.83
N LEU A 197 6.23 -14.63 -0.80
CA LEU A 197 5.93 -13.21 -0.92
C LEU A 197 7.04 -12.42 -0.19
N ALA A 198 8.16 -12.22 -0.87
CA ALA A 198 9.40 -11.70 -0.28
C ALA A 198 9.41 -10.17 -0.06
N GLY A 199 8.29 -9.49 -0.37
CA GLY A 199 8.14 -8.05 -0.23
C GLY A 199 8.07 -7.33 -1.58
N SER A 200 7.76 -6.05 -1.53
CA SER A 200 7.59 -5.17 -2.70
C SER A 200 8.80 -4.28 -2.98
N ARG A 201 9.80 -4.27 -2.10
CA ARG A 201 10.99 -3.41 -2.17
C ARG A 201 12.26 -4.24 -2.34
N LYS A 202 13.23 -3.70 -3.07
CA LYS A 202 14.52 -4.36 -3.29
C LYS A 202 15.21 -4.79 -2.00
N GLN A 203 15.16 -3.97 -0.94
CA GLN A 203 15.76 -4.31 0.34
C GLN A 203 15.03 -5.48 1.02
N GLU A 204 13.70 -5.47 1.04
CA GLU A 204 12.89 -6.56 1.59
C GLU A 204 13.20 -7.89 0.89
N ILE A 205 13.24 -7.87 -0.45
CA ILE A 205 13.55 -9.05 -1.26
C ILE A 205 14.96 -9.57 -0.96
N LYS A 206 15.95 -8.66 -0.88
CA LYS A 206 17.33 -9.01 -0.53
C LYS A 206 17.43 -9.70 0.82
N ASP A 207 16.71 -9.16 1.81
CA ASP A 207 16.81 -9.62 3.20
C ASP A 207 16.00 -10.90 3.45
N ASN A 208 14.86 -11.06 2.81
CA ASN A 208 13.91 -12.15 3.11
C ASN A 208 13.96 -13.33 2.15
N LEU A 209 14.13 -13.10 0.84
CA LEU A 209 14.01 -14.17 -0.16
C LEU A 209 15.00 -15.31 0.04
N PRO A 210 16.30 -15.08 0.35
CA PRO A 210 17.25 -16.16 0.62
C PRO A 210 16.83 -17.04 1.80
N ASP A 211 16.31 -16.43 2.86
CA ASP A 211 15.85 -17.14 4.06
C ASP A 211 14.58 -17.93 3.82
N MET A 212 13.64 -17.38 3.04
CA MET A 212 12.42 -18.08 2.62
C MET A 212 12.74 -19.32 1.79
N ILE A 213 13.65 -19.21 0.81
CA ILE A 213 14.10 -20.34 -0.01
C ILE A 213 14.75 -21.41 0.87
N ARG A 214 15.63 -21.01 1.78
CA ARG A 214 16.32 -21.93 2.69
C ARG A 214 15.37 -22.65 3.64
N ALA A 215 14.40 -21.95 4.20
CA ALA A 215 13.36 -22.53 5.05
C ALA A 215 12.47 -23.53 4.28
N ALA A 216 12.07 -23.16 3.07
CA ALA A 216 11.21 -23.99 2.22
C ALA A 216 11.95 -25.21 1.63
N ALA A 217 13.28 -25.22 1.56
CA ALA A 217 14.10 -26.35 1.11
C ALA A 217 13.91 -27.62 1.98
N SER A 218 13.39 -27.46 3.22
CA SER A 218 13.04 -28.59 4.09
C SER A 218 11.76 -29.34 3.64
N PHE A 219 11.07 -28.86 2.61
CA PHE A 219 9.82 -29.42 2.08
C PHE A 219 9.97 -29.85 0.60
N PRO A 220 10.72 -30.91 0.29
CA PRO A 220 11.06 -31.30 -1.09
C PRO A 220 9.86 -31.77 -1.92
N ASP A 221 8.76 -32.14 -1.26
CA ASP A 221 7.52 -32.55 -1.91
C ASP A 221 6.71 -31.36 -2.44
N TYR A 222 7.11 -30.14 -2.09
CA TYR A 222 6.49 -28.91 -2.57
C TYR A 222 7.31 -28.27 -3.70
N GLN A 223 6.65 -27.49 -4.53
CA GLN A 223 7.31 -26.58 -5.47
C GLN A 223 7.22 -25.14 -4.95
N LEU A 224 8.29 -24.37 -5.15
CA LEU A 224 8.37 -22.99 -4.67
C LEU A 224 7.99 -22.04 -5.80
N VAL A 225 7.04 -21.15 -5.53
CA VAL A 225 6.60 -20.13 -6.49
C VAL A 225 6.66 -18.76 -5.84
N LEU A 226 7.48 -17.89 -6.43
CA LEU A 226 7.69 -16.52 -5.97
C LEU A 226 6.71 -15.57 -6.67
N ALA A 227 5.97 -14.78 -5.89
CA ALA A 227 5.22 -13.64 -6.39
C ALA A 227 6.18 -12.48 -6.69
N GLY A 228 6.40 -12.19 -7.97
CA GLY A 228 7.18 -11.04 -8.41
C GLY A 228 6.43 -9.74 -8.18
N ALA A 229 7.03 -8.80 -7.45
CA ALA A 229 6.45 -7.49 -7.16
C ALA A 229 6.44 -6.58 -8.40
N PRO A 230 5.39 -5.75 -8.58
CA PRO A 230 5.37 -4.75 -9.64
C PRO A 230 6.58 -3.80 -9.57
N GLY A 231 7.23 -3.56 -10.70
CA GLY A 231 8.37 -2.64 -10.79
C GLY A 231 9.73 -3.24 -10.36
N ILE A 232 9.78 -4.50 -10.00
CA ILE A 232 11.04 -5.25 -9.77
C ILE A 232 11.28 -6.17 -10.96
N SER A 233 12.47 -6.05 -11.60
CA SER A 233 12.78 -6.85 -12.78
C SER A 233 13.10 -8.31 -12.44
N PRO A 234 12.84 -9.27 -13.37
CA PRO A 234 13.20 -10.67 -13.19
C PRO A 234 14.68 -10.88 -12.84
N GLU A 235 15.59 -10.12 -13.46
CA GLU A 235 17.03 -10.21 -13.25
C GLU A 235 17.43 -9.87 -11.80
N TYR A 236 16.64 -9.02 -11.14
CA TYR A 236 16.88 -8.70 -9.73
C TYR A 236 16.65 -9.92 -8.84
N TYR A 237 15.58 -10.67 -9.10
CA TYR A 237 15.26 -11.89 -8.35
C TYR A 237 16.29 -13.00 -8.60
N GLN A 238 16.79 -13.14 -9.85
CA GLN A 238 17.78 -14.16 -10.19
C GLN A 238 19.04 -14.11 -9.32
N LYS A 239 19.43 -12.94 -8.83
CA LYS A 239 20.55 -12.79 -7.90
C LYS A 239 20.38 -13.57 -6.60
N TYR A 240 19.14 -13.81 -6.18
CA TYR A 240 18.81 -14.45 -4.90
C TYR A 240 18.21 -15.86 -5.08
N VAL A 241 17.55 -16.10 -6.19
CA VAL A 241 17.03 -17.42 -6.56
C VAL A 241 18.18 -18.35 -6.97
N GLY A 242 19.17 -17.82 -7.68
CA GLY A 242 20.34 -18.58 -8.12
C GLY A 242 19.96 -19.80 -8.97
N ASN A 243 20.47 -20.96 -8.61
CA ASN A 243 20.19 -22.25 -9.27
C ASN A 243 19.04 -23.03 -8.61
N SER A 244 18.28 -22.44 -7.69
CA SER A 244 17.12 -23.08 -7.08
C SER A 244 15.98 -23.25 -8.10
N ASP A 245 15.15 -24.29 -7.92
CA ASP A 245 13.98 -24.54 -8.77
C ASP A 245 12.77 -23.67 -8.30
N VAL A 246 12.99 -22.38 -8.14
CA VAL A 246 11.95 -21.41 -7.79
C VAL A 246 11.37 -20.80 -9.05
N LYS A 247 10.09 -20.99 -9.29
CA LYS A 247 9.36 -20.30 -10.38
C LYS A 247 8.96 -18.90 -9.96
N ILE A 248 9.07 -17.91 -10.85
CA ILE A 248 8.70 -16.51 -10.57
C ILE A 248 7.48 -16.17 -11.42
N ILE A 249 6.42 -15.70 -10.77
CA ILE A 249 5.17 -15.30 -11.43
C ILE A 249 4.91 -13.82 -11.13
N PHE A 250 4.65 -13.03 -12.17
CA PHE A 250 4.38 -11.60 -12.05
C PHE A 250 2.89 -11.29 -12.25
N ASN A 251 2.41 -10.26 -11.56
CA ASN A 251 1.04 -9.72 -11.69
C ASN A 251 -0.07 -10.74 -11.41
N ARG A 252 0.20 -11.81 -10.67
CA ARG A 252 -0.73 -12.89 -10.35
C ARG A 252 -0.66 -13.34 -8.88
N THR A 253 -0.39 -12.40 -7.98
CA THR A 253 -0.21 -12.73 -6.54
C THR A 253 -1.46 -13.38 -5.96
N PHE A 254 -2.65 -12.87 -6.25
CA PHE A 254 -3.90 -13.44 -5.75
C PHE A 254 -4.21 -14.81 -6.36
N SER A 255 -3.95 -15.00 -7.67
CA SER A 255 -4.06 -16.32 -8.30
C SER A 255 -3.09 -17.32 -7.64
N LEU A 256 -1.85 -16.92 -7.38
CA LEU A 256 -0.88 -17.76 -6.68
C LEU A 256 -1.37 -18.13 -5.27
N LEU A 257 -1.84 -17.15 -4.49
CA LEU A 257 -2.37 -17.40 -3.14
C LEU A 257 -3.59 -18.32 -3.14
N ARG A 258 -4.46 -18.21 -4.16
CA ARG A 258 -5.64 -19.07 -4.33
C ARG A 258 -5.28 -20.53 -4.52
N HIS A 259 -4.14 -20.82 -5.17
CA HIS A 259 -3.70 -22.18 -5.53
C HIS A 259 -2.52 -22.69 -4.68
N ALA A 260 -2.05 -21.90 -3.72
CA ALA A 260 -0.99 -22.29 -2.81
C ALA A 260 -1.53 -23.07 -1.60
N GLU A 261 -0.82 -24.13 -1.22
CA GLU A 261 -1.08 -24.89 0.01
C GLU A 261 -0.58 -24.14 1.25
N ALA A 262 0.54 -23.43 1.10
CA ALA A 262 1.15 -22.64 2.16
C ALA A 262 1.81 -21.39 1.56
N ALA A 263 2.08 -20.39 2.41
CA ALA A 263 2.79 -19.18 2.00
C ALA A 263 3.80 -18.73 3.07
N LEU A 264 4.98 -18.31 2.61
CA LEU A 264 5.95 -17.53 3.40
C LEU A 264 5.82 -16.06 2.99
N VAL A 265 5.50 -15.20 3.95
CA VAL A 265 5.10 -13.81 3.66
C VAL A 265 5.91 -12.83 4.47
N THR A 266 6.47 -11.83 3.81
CA THR A 266 7.06 -10.65 4.47
C THR A 266 5.95 -9.83 5.14
N SER A 267 6.19 -9.39 6.36
CA SER A 267 5.24 -8.56 7.12
C SER A 267 4.82 -7.30 6.34
N GLY A 268 3.52 -7.06 6.28
CA GLY A 268 2.92 -5.92 5.58
C GLY A 268 1.50 -6.21 5.10
N THR A 269 1.02 -5.47 4.12
CA THR A 269 -0.32 -5.64 3.51
C THR A 269 -0.53 -7.05 2.95
N ALA A 270 0.53 -7.66 2.41
CA ALA A 270 0.50 -9.02 1.88
C ALA A 270 0.10 -10.08 2.92
N THR A 271 0.40 -9.86 4.21
CA THR A 271 0.02 -10.78 5.30
C THR A 271 -1.50 -10.86 5.45
N LEU A 272 -2.19 -9.71 5.42
CA LEU A 272 -3.65 -9.66 5.48
C LEU A 272 -4.28 -10.30 4.24
N ALA A 273 -3.80 -9.95 3.05
CA ALA A 273 -4.27 -10.54 1.81
C ALA A 273 -4.15 -12.07 1.86
N THR A 274 -2.98 -12.60 2.25
CA THR A 274 -2.77 -14.06 2.37
C THR A 274 -3.74 -14.72 3.34
N ALA A 275 -4.01 -14.10 4.49
CA ALA A 275 -4.94 -14.64 5.49
C ALA A 275 -6.38 -14.75 4.98
N LEU A 276 -6.77 -13.94 4.00
CA LEU A 276 -8.11 -13.91 3.41
C LEU A 276 -8.32 -15.01 2.33
N PHE A 277 -7.25 -15.70 1.91
CA PHE A 277 -7.32 -16.83 0.96
C PHE A 277 -7.47 -18.20 1.62
N ARG A 278 -7.70 -18.26 2.92
CA ARG A 278 -7.92 -19.52 3.67
C ARG A 278 -9.34 -20.04 3.49
#